data_4677c454055b3cbe32a4329ee9ca9c71
#
_entry.id   4677c454055b3cbe32a4329ee9ca9c71
#
_cell.length_a   1.000
_cell.length_b   1.000
_cell.length_c   1.000
_cell.angle_alpha   90.00
_cell.angle_beta   90.00
_cell.angle_gamma   90.00
#
_symmetry.space_group_name_H-M   'P 1'
#
loop_
_entity.id
_entity.type
_entity.pdbx_description
1 polymer ?
#
loop_
_entity_poly.entity_id
_entity_poly.type
_entity_poly.pdbx_seq_one_letter_code
_entity_poly.pdbx_strand_id
1 'polypeptide(L)'
;MTWTVAPERFDTPDAALLRRDYYDEVASRYWGRPATSEEIDEGLADDGVERLAPPTGEFLVGRHADEPASCTGLVVVDPHTAELTRVFVRPAFRGTGGGGLMLAAAERAARSLGVRRIRLDTRDDLVEARALYTKHGYREVPAFNQGPYAEHWFAKEL
;
A
#
# COMPACT_ATOMS: atom_id res chain seq x y z
N MET A 1 -23.64 -0.63 0.12
CA MET A 1 -22.17 -0.73 -0.01
C MET A 1 -21.51 0.31 0.85
N THR A 2 -20.65 -0.10 1.73
CA THR A 2 -20.10 0.76 2.77
C THR A 2 -18.67 1.22 2.49
N TRP A 3 -18.01 0.61 1.51
CA TRP A 3 -16.64 0.99 1.16
C TRP A 3 -16.61 2.08 0.10
N THR A 4 -15.73 3.06 0.30
CA THR A 4 -15.29 4.02 -0.73
C THR A 4 -13.78 4.07 -0.73
N VAL A 5 -13.16 4.12 -1.92
CA VAL A 5 -11.72 4.27 -2.06
C VAL A 5 -11.46 5.36 -3.09
N ALA A 6 -10.67 6.35 -2.72
CA ALA A 6 -10.40 7.50 -3.58
C ALA A 6 -9.00 8.05 -3.34
N PRO A 7 -8.44 8.74 -4.35
CA PRO A 7 -7.21 9.50 -4.15
C PRO A 7 -7.40 10.56 -3.07
N GLU A 8 -6.37 10.73 -2.26
CA GLU A 8 -6.34 11.74 -1.20
C GLU A 8 -4.89 12.11 -0.93
N ARG A 9 -4.63 13.36 -0.55
CA ARG A 9 -3.27 13.72 -0.19
C ARG A 9 -2.79 12.89 0.99
N PHE A 10 -1.51 12.54 0.95
CA PHE A 10 -0.88 11.72 1.99
C PHE A 10 -0.81 12.42 3.36
N ASP A 11 -0.99 13.74 3.40
CA ASP A 11 -0.83 14.56 4.60
C ASP A 11 -2.14 15.02 5.23
N THR A 12 -3.29 14.51 4.77
CA THR A 12 -4.54 14.75 5.48
C THR A 12 -4.54 14.03 6.83
N PRO A 13 -5.34 14.44 7.80
CA PRO A 13 -5.40 13.77 9.09
C PRO A 13 -5.68 12.26 8.97
N ASP A 14 -6.63 11.86 8.13
CA ASP A 14 -6.95 10.44 7.94
C ASP A 14 -5.82 9.69 7.25
N ALA A 15 -5.21 10.29 6.23
CA ALA A 15 -4.07 9.67 5.55
C ALA A 15 -2.88 9.50 6.50
N ALA A 16 -2.59 10.51 7.29
CA ALA A 16 -1.49 10.45 8.27
C ALA A 16 -1.75 9.38 9.32
N LEU A 17 -2.98 9.25 9.81
CA LEU A 17 -3.37 8.21 10.76
C LEU A 17 -3.15 6.81 10.16
N LEU A 18 -3.59 6.59 8.93
CA LEU A 18 -3.47 5.28 8.27
C LEU A 18 -2.02 4.93 7.97
N ARG A 19 -1.19 5.91 7.59
CA ARG A 19 0.25 5.69 7.38
C ARG A 19 0.93 5.27 8.68
N ARG A 20 0.56 5.90 9.80
CA ARG A 20 1.10 5.55 11.10
C ARG A 20 0.67 4.14 11.52
N ASP A 21 -0.59 3.79 11.35
CA ASP A 21 -1.11 2.47 11.66
C ASP A 21 -0.44 1.38 10.81
N TYR A 22 -0.23 1.65 9.53
CA TYR A 22 0.49 0.75 8.64
C TYR A 22 1.91 0.48 9.14
N TYR A 23 2.66 1.55 9.43
CA TYR A 23 4.04 1.39 9.88
C TYR A 23 4.11 0.65 11.21
N ASP A 24 3.21 0.96 12.13
CA ASP A 24 3.12 0.28 13.42
C ASP A 24 2.93 -1.23 13.23
N GLU A 25 1.99 -1.64 12.39
CA GLU A 25 1.73 -3.06 12.17
C GLU A 25 2.93 -3.77 11.53
N VAL A 26 3.50 -3.22 10.46
CA VAL A 26 4.60 -3.92 9.77
C VAL A 26 5.87 -3.95 10.62
N ALA A 27 6.17 -2.91 11.36
CA ALA A 27 7.32 -2.88 12.25
C ALA A 27 7.13 -3.83 13.44
N SER A 28 5.95 -3.83 14.03
CA SER A 28 5.65 -4.71 15.16
C SER A 28 5.73 -6.19 14.76
N ARG A 29 5.23 -6.54 13.60
CA ARG A 29 5.35 -7.91 13.07
C ARG A 29 6.79 -8.29 12.77
N TYR A 30 7.56 -7.37 12.22
CA TYR A 30 8.96 -7.63 11.89
C TYR A 30 9.79 -7.91 13.12
N TRP A 31 9.64 -7.10 14.18
CA TRP A 31 10.38 -7.28 15.43
C TRP A 31 9.80 -8.32 16.36
N GLY A 32 8.55 -8.78 16.13
CA GLY A 32 7.86 -9.73 17.00
C GLY A 32 7.47 -9.14 18.35
N ARG A 33 7.34 -7.81 18.43
CA ARG A 33 6.92 -7.05 19.61
C ARG A 33 6.27 -5.74 19.16
N PRO A 34 5.45 -5.09 20.02
CA PRO A 34 4.89 -3.79 19.69
C PRO A 34 5.99 -2.76 19.41
N ALA A 35 5.82 -2.00 18.33
CA ALA A 35 6.70 -0.88 18.02
C ALA A 35 6.44 0.26 19.02
N THR A 36 7.50 0.98 19.41
CA THR A 36 7.35 2.15 20.27
C THR A 36 6.95 3.37 19.43
N SER A 37 6.36 4.38 20.08
CA SER A 37 6.03 5.63 19.39
C SER A 37 7.25 6.28 18.76
N GLU A 38 8.40 6.23 19.43
CA GLU A 38 9.66 6.77 18.90
C GLU A 38 10.10 6.04 17.65
N GLU A 39 10.02 4.71 17.64
CA GLU A 39 10.37 3.90 16.48
C GLU A 39 9.46 4.20 15.29
N ILE A 40 8.17 4.39 15.55
CA ILE A 40 7.22 4.75 14.50
C ILE A 40 7.52 6.15 13.97
N ASP A 41 7.78 7.12 14.84
CA ASP A 41 8.11 8.49 14.45
C ASP A 41 9.37 8.52 13.57
N GLU A 42 10.41 7.78 13.96
CA GLU A 42 11.64 7.67 13.17
C GLU A 42 11.39 7.06 11.80
N GLY A 43 10.58 6.01 11.73
CA GLY A 43 10.25 5.35 10.47
C GLY A 43 9.46 6.23 9.52
N LEU A 44 8.60 7.11 10.06
CA LEU A 44 7.80 8.02 9.25
C LEU A 44 8.55 9.30 8.85
N ALA A 45 9.61 9.68 9.57
CA ALA A 45 10.28 10.95 9.38
C ALA A 45 10.95 11.10 8.00
N ASP A 46 11.37 10.00 7.41
CA ASP A 46 12.11 10.01 6.12
C ASP A 46 11.67 8.82 5.26
N ASP A 47 10.38 8.68 5.06
CA ASP A 47 9.80 7.55 4.36
C ASP A 47 9.53 7.80 2.87
N GLY A 48 9.89 8.98 2.36
CA GLY A 48 9.73 9.32 0.95
C GLY A 48 8.28 9.52 0.52
N VAL A 49 7.39 9.77 1.45
CA VAL A 49 5.94 9.86 1.20
C VAL A 49 5.57 10.98 0.23
N GLU A 50 6.38 12.02 0.11
CA GLU A 50 6.12 13.17 -0.77
C GLU A 50 6.03 12.77 -2.26
N ARG A 51 6.58 11.62 -2.63
CA ARG A 51 6.45 11.09 -4.00
C ARG A 51 5.07 10.49 -4.28
N LEU A 52 4.26 10.27 -3.24
CA LEU A 52 2.93 9.69 -3.36
C LEU A 52 1.88 10.77 -3.66
N ALA A 53 2.15 11.54 -4.68
CA ALA A 53 1.26 12.59 -5.19
C ALA A 53 1.52 12.78 -6.68
N PRO A 54 0.49 13.13 -7.49
CA PRO A 54 0.69 13.36 -8.91
C PRO A 54 1.71 14.47 -9.17
N PRO A 55 2.54 14.38 -10.22
CA PRO A 55 2.58 13.34 -11.26
C PRO A 55 3.48 12.13 -10.91
N THR A 56 4.19 12.15 -9.78
CA THR A 56 5.17 11.13 -9.43
C THR A 56 4.57 9.90 -8.76
N GLY A 57 3.30 9.98 -8.38
CA GLY A 57 2.60 8.89 -7.73
C GLY A 57 1.20 9.30 -7.31
N GLU A 58 0.62 8.53 -6.40
CA GLU A 58 -0.70 8.80 -5.84
C GLU A 58 -0.81 8.17 -4.46
N PHE A 59 -1.66 8.74 -3.60
CA PHE A 59 -2.05 8.12 -2.35
C PHE A 59 -3.55 7.89 -2.36
N LEU A 60 -3.99 6.76 -1.83
CA LEU A 60 -5.39 6.35 -1.85
C LEU A 60 -5.82 6.04 -0.42
N VAL A 61 -7.01 6.52 -0.07
CA VAL A 61 -7.62 6.27 1.24
C VAL A 61 -8.94 5.55 1.03
N GLY A 62 -9.09 4.44 1.72
CA GLY A 62 -10.35 3.70 1.78
C GLY A 62 -11.08 3.99 3.08
N ARG A 63 -12.40 4.16 2.98
CA ARG A 63 -13.27 4.34 4.13
C ARG A 63 -14.38 3.30 4.12
N HIS A 64 -14.72 2.85 5.32
CA HIS A 64 -15.84 1.95 5.54
C HIS A 64 -16.84 2.65 6.44
N ALA A 65 -18.04 2.89 5.94
CA ALA A 65 -19.05 3.67 6.66
C ALA A 65 -18.48 5.01 7.17
N ASP A 66 -17.74 5.70 6.30
CA ASP A 66 -17.08 6.98 6.54
C ASP A 66 -15.88 6.97 7.50
N GLU A 67 -15.53 5.82 8.06
CA GLU A 67 -14.32 5.69 8.88
C GLU A 67 -13.11 5.36 8.02
N PRO A 68 -11.94 6.00 8.28
CA PRO A 68 -10.70 5.61 7.61
C PRO A 68 -10.38 4.15 7.92
N ALA A 69 -10.22 3.35 6.89
CA ALA A 69 -10.12 1.91 7.03
C ALA A 69 -8.94 1.29 6.28
N SER A 70 -8.45 1.93 5.24
CA SER A 70 -7.36 1.38 4.43
C SER A 70 -6.58 2.49 3.74
N CYS A 71 -5.36 2.16 3.33
CA CYS A 71 -4.57 3.04 2.48
C CYS A 71 -3.68 2.23 1.54
N THR A 72 -3.23 2.88 0.47
CA THR A 72 -2.16 2.38 -0.39
C THR A 72 -1.49 3.54 -1.09
N GLY A 73 -0.24 3.34 -1.50
CA GLY A 73 0.52 4.30 -2.26
C GLY A 73 0.95 3.74 -3.61
N LEU A 74 1.12 4.63 -4.58
CA LEU A 74 1.70 4.33 -5.87
C LEU A 74 2.87 5.28 -6.12
N VAL A 75 3.99 4.74 -6.62
CA VAL A 75 5.15 5.53 -7.04
C VAL A 75 5.47 5.15 -8.48
N VAL A 76 5.52 6.14 -9.37
CA VAL A 76 5.95 5.91 -10.75
C VAL A 76 7.46 5.71 -10.74
N VAL A 77 7.92 4.55 -11.24
CA VAL A 77 9.34 4.18 -11.24
C VAL A 77 9.97 4.28 -12.63
N ASP A 78 9.15 4.17 -13.68
CA ASP A 78 9.56 4.41 -15.07
C ASP A 78 8.31 4.76 -15.90
N PRO A 79 8.44 5.15 -17.18
CA PRO A 79 7.28 5.58 -17.97
C PRO A 79 6.14 4.56 -18.11
N HIS A 80 6.41 3.29 -17.82
CA HIS A 80 5.44 2.20 -18.00
C HIS A 80 5.00 1.54 -16.70
N THR A 81 5.69 1.81 -15.59
CA THR A 81 5.56 1.03 -14.36
C THR A 81 5.37 1.92 -13.13
N ALA A 82 4.41 1.57 -12.31
CA ALA A 82 4.28 2.10 -10.95
C ALA A 82 4.50 0.98 -9.92
N GLU A 83 4.97 1.36 -8.78
CA GLU A 83 5.19 0.46 -7.66
C GLU A 83 4.13 0.70 -6.59
N LEU A 84 3.47 -0.38 -6.18
CA LEU A 84 2.47 -0.34 -5.13
C LEU A 84 3.18 -0.44 -3.78
N THR A 85 2.87 0.47 -2.87
CA THR A 85 3.47 0.55 -1.54
C THR A 85 2.41 0.78 -0.48
N ARG A 86 2.74 0.50 0.76
CA ARG A 86 1.90 0.83 1.92
C ARG A 86 0.48 0.29 1.82
N VAL A 87 0.33 -0.92 1.32
CA VAL A 87 -0.99 -1.56 1.24
C VAL A 87 -1.39 -2.01 2.64
N PHE A 88 -2.50 -1.47 3.12
CA PHE A 88 -2.91 -1.71 4.49
C PHE A 88 -4.43 -1.62 4.63
N VAL A 89 -5.00 -2.60 5.29
CA VAL A 89 -6.40 -2.57 5.75
C VAL A 89 -6.37 -2.71 7.26
N ARG A 90 -6.99 -1.77 7.96
CA ARG A 90 -7.04 -1.83 9.43
C ARG A 90 -7.71 -3.14 9.85
N PRO A 91 -7.21 -3.80 10.92
CA PRO A 91 -7.69 -5.13 11.31
C PRO A 91 -9.22 -5.23 11.47
N ALA A 92 -9.87 -4.20 12.01
CA ALA A 92 -11.32 -4.19 12.22
C ALA A 92 -12.13 -4.29 10.92
N PHE A 93 -11.54 -3.98 9.78
CA PHE A 93 -12.23 -3.93 8.49
C PHE A 93 -11.81 -5.05 7.53
N ARG A 94 -10.94 -5.94 7.96
CA ARG A 94 -10.49 -7.07 7.13
C ARG A 94 -11.60 -8.07 6.91
N GLY A 95 -11.57 -8.73 5.75
CA GLY A 95 -12.59 -9.71 5.39
C GLY A 95 -13.91 -9.10 4.92
N THR A 96 -13.94 -7.80 4.63
CA THR A 96 -15.16 -7.10 4.19
C THR A 96 -15.10 -6.64 2.73
N GLY A 97 -14.07 -7.05 1.98
CA GLY A 97 -13.94 -6.75 0.55
C GLY A 97 -13.14 -5.49 0.22
N GLY A 98 -12.62 -4.79 1.24
CA GLY A 98 -11.92 -3.53 1.03
C GLY A 98 -10.59 -3.65 0.29
N GLY A 99 -9.87 -4.75 0.50
CA GLY A 99 -8.58 -4.98 -0.17
C GLY A 99 -8.70 -5.01 -1.68
N GLY A 100 -9.67 -5.74 -2.18
CA GLY A 100 -9.92 -5.82 -3.63
C GLY A 100 -10.34 -4.49 -4.22
N LEU A 101 -11.19 -3.74 -3.51
CA LEU A 101 -11.62 -2.40 -3.95
C LEU A 101 -10.45 -1.44 -3.97
N MET A 102 -9.54 -1.55 -3.01
CA MET A 102 -8.34 -0.72 -2.94
C MET A 102 -7.38 -1.02 -4.10
N LEU A 103 -7.17 -2.28 -4.43
CA LEU A 103 -6.35 -2.66 -5.59
C LEU A 103 -6.97 -2.16 -6.90
N ALA A 104 -8.28 -2.27 -7.05
CA ALA A 104 -8.99 -1.75 -8.23
C ALA A 104 -8.82 -0.23 -8.36
N ALA A 105 -8.93 0.50 -7.25
CA ALA A 105 -8.73 1.95 -7.25
C ALA A 105 -7.28 2.32 -7.58
N ALA A 106 -6.31 1.56 -7.07
CA ALA A 106 -4.90 1.77 -7.39
C ALA A 106 -4.63 1.55 -8.87
N GLU A 107 -5.25 0.55 -9.48
CA GLU A 107 -5.11 0.29 -10.91
C GLU A 107 -5.70 1.42 -11.75
N ARG A 108 -6.83 1.98 -11.36
CA ARG A 108 -7.40 3.16 -12.03
C ARG A 108 -6.47 4.37 -11.91
N ALA A 109 -5.93 4.61 -10.72
CA ALA A 109 -4.98 5.70 -10.50
C ALA A 109 -3.71 5.51 -11.33
N ALA A 110 -3.19 4.29 -11.42
CA ALA A 110 -2.02 3.98 -12.23
C ALA A 110 -2.28 4.28 -13.71
N ARG A 111 -3.44 3.88 -14.23
CA ARG A 111 -3.82 4.20 -15.61
C ARG A 111 -3.90 5.72 -15.84
N SER A 112 -4.43 6.45 -14.88
CA SER A 112 -4.49 7.92 -14.94
C SER A 112 -3.11 8.56 -14.94
N LEU A 113 -2.12 7.92 -14.32
CA LEU A 113 -0.73 8.36 -14.34
C LEU A 113 0.01 7.95 -15.64
N GLY A 114 -0.66 7.20 -16.52
CA GLY A 114 -0.11 6.80 -17.80
C GLY A 114 0.73 5.53 -17.79
N VAL A 115 0.77 4.81 -16.69
CA VAL A 115 1.52 3.56 -16.58
C VAL A 115 0.63 2.37 -16.96
N ARG A 116 1.27 1.25 -17.33
CA ARG A 116 0.60 0.04 -17.81
C ARG A 116 0.93 -1.19 -17.00
N ARG A 117 1.75 -1.04 -15.96
CA ARG A 117 2.18 -2.14 -15.14
C ARG A 117 2.28 -1.67 -13.69
N ILE A 118 1.82 -2.51 -12.77
CA ILE A 118 2.06 -2.33 -11.34
C ILE A 118 2.97 -3.47 -10.87
N ARG A 119 3.96 -3.13 -10.09
CA ARG A 119 4.82 -4.11 -9.40
C ARG A 119 4.83 -3.81 -7.90
N LEU A 120 5.19 -4.80 -7.12
CA LEU A 120 5.32 -4.65 -5.67
C LEU A 120 6.29 -5.69 -5.13
N ASP A 121 6.81 -5.43 -3.95
CA ASP A 121 7.44 -6.44 -3.12
C ASP A 121 6.76 -6.51 -1.76
N THR A 122 6.90 -7.64 -1.08
CA THR A 122 6.32 -7.86 0.23
C THR A 122 7.16 -8.85 1.02
N ARG A 123 6.88 -8.96 2.31
CA ARG A 123 7.57 -9.89 3.20
C ARG A 123 6.87 -11.24 3.24
N ASP A 124 7.64 -12.27 3.56
CA ASP A 124 7.13 -13.63 3.67
C ASP A 124 6.06 -13.78 4.78
N ASP A 125 6.20 -13.05 5.88
CA ASP A 125 5.28 -13.10 7.00
C ASP A 125 3.92 -12.42 6.73
N LEU A 126 3.80 -11.64 5.67
CA LEU A 126 2.56 -10.97 5.28
C LEU A 126 1.72 -11.88 4.37
N VAL A 127 1.29 -13.01 4.93
CA VAL A 127 0.61 -14.07 4.17
C VAL A 127 -0.71 -13.59 3.57
N GLU A 128 -1.47 -12.81 4.30
CA GLU A 128 -2.76 -12.27 3.85
C GLU A 128 -2.59 -11.30 2.68
N ALA A 129 -1.51 -10.53 2.66
CA ALA A 129 -1.21 -9.63 1.55
C ALA A 129 -0.87 -10.42 0.29
N ARG A 130 -0.03 -11.46 0.41
CA ARG A 130 0.33 -12.30 -0.73
C ARG A 130 -0.90 -12.98 -1.34
N ALA A 131 -1.78 -13.49 -0.49
CA ALA A 131 -3.04 -14.11 -0.94
C ALA A 131 -3.93 -13.09 -1.67
N LEU A 132 -4.02 -11.87 -1.19
CA LEU A 132 -4.77 -10.79 -1.82
C LEU A 132 -4.25 -10.50 -3.22
N TYR A 133 -2.95 -10.35 -3.38
CA TYR A 133 -2.35 -10.07 -4.68
C TYR A 133 -2.63 -11.17 -5.68
N THR A 134 -2.39 -12.42 -5.30
CA THR A 134 -2.66 -13.57 -6.17
C THR A 134 -4.13 -13.63 -6.59
N LYS A 135 -5.05 -13.41 -5.65
CA LYS A 135 -6.49 -13.40 -5.92
C LYS A 135 -6.88 -12.35 -6.96
N HIS A 136 -6.20 -11.21 -6.98
CA HIS A 136 -6.53 -10.10 -7.87
C HIS A 136 -5.65 -10.02 -9.11
N GLY A 137 -5.03 -11.12 -9.50
CA GLY A 137 -4.37 -11.23 -10.80
C GLY A 137 -2.91 -10.83 -10.80
N TYR A 138 -2.32 -10.56 -9.65
CA TYR A 138 -0.86 -10.36 -9.54
C TYR A 138 -0.18 -11.72 -9.54
N ARG A 139 0.94 -11.81 -10.23
CA ARG A 139 1.73 -13.05 -10.30
C ARG A 139 3.12 -12.80 -9.73
N GLU A 140 3.72 -13.82 -9.15
CA GLU A 140 5.10 -13.73 -8.70
C GLU A 140 6.03 -13.60 -9.89
N VAL A 141 7.04 -12.72 -9.72
CA VAL A 141 8.04 -12.42 -10.74
C VAL A 141 9.42 -12.49 -10.10
N PRO A 142 10.50 -12.58 -10.89
CA PRO A 142 11.86 -12.49 -10.36
C PRO A 142 12.07 -11.17 -9.62
N ALA A 143 12.96 -11.19 -8.62
CA ALA A 143 13.32 -10.02 -7.84
C ALA A 143 13.81 -8.88 -8.75
N PHE A 144 13.25 -7.71 -8.57
CA PHE A 144 13.65 -6.51 -9.31
C PHE A 144 14.35 -5.49 -8.42
N ASN A 145 14.55 -5.82 -7.14
CA ASN A 145 15.31 -5.03 -6.20
C ASN A 145 15.93 -5.93 -5.14
N GLN A 146 16.71 -5.34 -4.24
CA GLN A 146 17.38 -6.05 -3.14
C GLN A 146 17.07 -5.36 -1.80
N GLY A 147 15.86 -4.85 -1.64
CA GLY A 147 15.43 -4.24 -0.40
C GLY A 147 15.53 -5.20 0.78
N PRO A 148 15.88 -4.71 1.99
CA PRO A 148 16.13 -5.58 3.14
C PRO A 148 14.89 -6.32 3.62
N TYR A 149 13.70 -5.85 3.24
CA TYR A 149 12.42 -6.46 3.65
C TYR A 149 11.68 -7.09 2.48
N ALA A 150 12.27 -7.11 1.29
CA ALA A 150 11.66 -7.70 0.11
C ALA A 150 12.00 -9.19 0.02
N GLU A 151 10.98 -10.04 0.06
CA GLU A 151 11.13 -11.49 0.03
C GLU A 151 10.27 -12.16 -1.04
N HIS A 152 9.23 -11.46 -1.52
CA HIS A 152 8.37 -11.89 -2.62
C HIS A 152 8.10 -10.70 -3.53
N TRP A 153 8.10 -10.94 -4.83
CA TRP A 153 7.89 -9.91 -5.86
C TRP A 153 6.72 -10.29 -6.74
N PHE A 154 5.85 -9.32 -7.01
CA PHE A 154 4.64 -9.53 -7.81
C PHE A 154 4.51 -8.43 -8.84
N ALA A 155 3.82 -8.73 -9.94
CA ALA A 155 3.49 -7.75 -10.97
C ALA A 155 2.16 -8.09 -11.64
N LYS A 156 1.51 -7.04 -12.16
CA LYS A 156 0.30 -7.16 -12.95
C LYS A 156 0.35 -6.19 -14.13
N GLU A 157 0.07 -6.68 -15.30
CA GLU A 157 -0.15 -5.83 -16.48
C GLU A 157 -1.56 -5.27 -16.45
N LEU A 158 -1.70 -3.99 -16.74
CA LEU A 158 -3.00 -3.30 -16.68
C LEU A 158 -3.71 -3.28 -18.05
#